data_5f23e8236ebfccb0d2148f3849ce3439
#
_entry.id   5f23e8236ebfccb0d2148f3849ce3439
#
_cell.length_a   1.000
_cell.length_b   1.000
_cell.length_c   1.000
_cell.angle_alpha   90.00
_cell.angle_beta   90.00
_cell.angle_gamma   90.00
#
_symmetry.space_group_name_H-M   'P 1'
#
loop_
_entity.id
_entity.type
_entity.pdbx_description
1 polymer ?
#
loop_
_entity_poly.entity_id
_entity_poly.type
_entity_poly.pdbx_seq_one_letter_code
_entity_poly.pdbx_strand_id
1 'polypeptide(L)'
;LLPFMTKAVATWDPVWIAAFVLVVVAAVCCGPVMRRMIRDIEAVDAISGEFEAAATKLLADRDEEQRGPASFAPPAPPRQPGRELRDIYVRARERRDLFAVEILEAAARAGKQATEPSREIRGPNVKHLSRAREKIVLDYGGDASQLRDVLRGSVVCETVDEIAAVVDALRGAKGLEIIQIKNRFRGAPTPSGYRDVNVNLVYHGLVVELQVHLADVLRVADRQHSAY
;
A
#
# COMPACT_ATOMS: atom_id res chain seq x y z
N LEU A 1 4.95 39.28 -45.02
CA LEU A 1 4.14 38.26 -44.33
C LEU A 1 2.90 38.86 -43.64
N LEU A 2 3.01 40.03 -43.00
CA LEU A 2 1.90 40.68 -42.29
C LEU A 2 0.68 41.07 -43.18
N PRO A 3 0.85 41.60 -44.40
CA PRO A 3 -0.34 41.99 -45.23
C PRO A 3 -1.11 40.79 -45.82
N PHE A 4 -0.54 39.59 -45.85
CA PHE A 4 -1.23 38.38 -46.26
C PHE A 4 -2.12 37.78 -45.17
N MET A 5 -1.69 37.89 -43.90
CA MET A 5 -2.45 37.37 -42.75
C MET A 5 -3.72 38.22 -42.48
N THR A 6 -3.67 39.54 -42.69
CA THR A 6 -4.81 40.40 -42.47
C THR A 6 -5.93 40.20 -43.50
N LYS A 7 -5.63 39.80 -44.74
CA LYS A 7 -6.65 39.49 -45.76
C LYS A 7 -7.32 38.10 -45.53
N ALA A 8 -6.61 37.14 -45.00
CA ALA A 8 -7.12 35.80 -44.72
C ALA A 8 -8.16 35.79 -43.58
N VAL A 9 -7.94 36.64 -42.55
CA VAL A 9 -8.86 36.71 -41.40
C VAL A 9 -10.19 37.41 -41.75
N ALA A 10 -10.21 38.31 -42.76
CA ALA A 10 -11.41 39.04 -43.15
C ALA A 10 -12.44 38.18 -43.91
N THR A 11 -12.09 36.94 -44.28
CA THR A 11 -12.95 36.01 -45.03
C THR A 11 -13.41 34.81 -44.23
N TRP A 12 -13.04 34.72 -42.95
CA TRP A 12 -13.44 33.59 -42.12
C TRP A 12 -14.84 33.79 -41.57
N ASP A 13 -15.66 32.77 -41.78
CA ASP A 13 -16.99 32.67 -41.17
C ASP A 13 -16.86 32.82 -39.64
N PRO A 14 -17.69 33.69 -39.01
CA PRO A 14 -17.68 33.86 -37.54
C PRO A 14 -17.72 32.56 -36.76
N VAL A 15 -18.33 31.51 -37.29
CA VAL A 15 -18.38 30.17 -36.69
C VAL A 15 -16.98 29.54 -36.59
N TRP A 16 -16.16 29.66 -37.64
CA TRP A 16 -14.80 29.14 -37.65
C TRP A 16 -13.84 29.93 -36.72
N ILE A 17 -14.07 31.24 -36.64
CA ILE A 17 -13.32 32.10 -35.69
C ILE A 17 -13.67 31.66 -34.25
N ALA A 18 -14.96 31.49 -33.94
CA ALA A 18 -15.40 31.04 -32.64
C ALA A 18 -14.84 29.65 -32.27
N ALA A 19 -14.89 28.70 -33.22
CA ALA A 19 -14.33 27.36 -33.05
C ALA A 19 -12.83 27.39 -32.81
N PHE A 20 -12.08 28.19 -33.58
CA PHE A 20 -10.62 28.34 -33.37
C PHE A 20 -10.28 28.94 -32.01
N VAL A 21 -10.99 30.00 -31.59
CA VAL A 21 -10.84 30.62 -30.28
C VAL A 21 -11.13 29.61 -29.18
N LEU A 22 -12.19 28.82 -29.34
CA LEU A 22 -12.55 27.78 -28.34
C LEU A 22 -11.48 26.70 -28.21
N VAL A 23 -10.90 26.26 -29.33
CA VAL A 23 -9.79 25.30 -29.36
C VAL A 23 -8.54 25.88 -28.72
N VAL A 24 -8.20 27.14 -29.02
CA VAL A 24 -7.05 27.83 -28.42
C VAL A 24 -7.24 28.03 -26.92
N VAL A 25 -8.44 28.46 -26.48
CA VAL A 25 -8.78 28.60 -25.07
C VAL A 25 -8.71 27.24 -24.35
N ALA A 26 -9.26 26.20 -24.96
CA ALA A 26 -9.16 24.85 -24.40
C ALA A 26 -7.72 24.37 -24.30
N ALA A 27 -6.89 24.59 -25.32
CA ALA A 27 -5.47 24.24 -25.31
C ALA A 27 -4.67 25.02 -24.25
N VAL A 28 -4.97 26.29 -24.06
CA VAL A 28 -4.32 27.16 -23.06
C VAL A 28 -4.78 26.81 -21.64
N CYS A 29 -6.08 26.60 -21.44
CA CYS A 29 -6.64 26.32 -20.11
C CYS A 29 -6.41 24.85 -19.67
N CYS A 30 -6.58 23.87 -20.60
CA CYS A 30 -6.45 22.46 -20.28
C CYS A 30 -5.03 21.92 -20.48
N GLY A 31 -4.20 22.58 -21.27
CA GLY A 31 -2.83 22.16 -21.56
C GLY A 31 -1.94 22.01 -20.33
N PRO A 32 -1.97 22.90 -19.32
CA PRO A 32 -1.24 22.72 -18.08
C PRO A 32 -1.73 21.51 -17.27
N VAL A 33 -3.05 21.30 -17.20
CA VAL A 33 -3.65 20.17 -16.50
C VAL A 33 -3.28 18.87 -17.19
N MET A 34 -3.39 18.82 -18.53
CA MET A 34 -3.03 17.67 -19.33
C MET A 34 -1.54 17.32 -19.18
N ARG A 35 -0.65 18.32 -19.24
CA ARG A 35 0.78 18.13 -19.01
C ARG A 35 1.10 17.63 -17.59
N ARG A 36 0.34 18.08 -16.61
CA ARG A 36 0.48 17.58 -15.24
C ARG A 36 0.05 16.11 -15.16
N MET A 37 -1.11 15.76 -15.71
CA MET A 37 -1.59 14.37 -15.75
C MET A 37 -0.61 13.44 -16.47
N ILE A 38 -0.04 13.85 -17.61
CA ILE A 38 0.95 13.05 -18.33
C ILE A 38 2.17 12.82 -17.46
N ARG A 39 2.72 13.86 -16.82
CA ARG A 39 3.86 13.72 -15.91
C ARG A 39 3.56 12.83 -14.71
N ASP A 40 2.35 12.93 -14.16
CA ASP A 40 1.94 12.10 -13.04
C ASP A 40 1.83 10.61 -13.46
N ILE A 41 1.35 10.33 -14.67
CA ILE A 41 1.31 8.98 -15.26
C ILE A 41 2.74 8.47 -15.50
N GLU A 42 3.60 9.26 -16.15
CA GLU A 42 5.00 8.89 -16.40
C GLU A 42 5.77 8.63 -15.08
N ALA A 43 5.48 9.41 -14.04
CA ALA A 43 6.06 9.21 -12.71
C ALA A 43 5.59 7.89 -12.08
N VAL A 44 4.30 7.56 -12.20
CA VAL A 44 3.74 6.27 -11.73
C VAL A 44 4.35 5.09 -12.48
N ASP A 45 4.49 5.20 -13.79
CA ASP A 45 5.11 4.15 -14.61
C ASP A 45 6.59 3.96 -14.27
N ALA A 46 7.33 5.05 -14.06
CA ALA A 46 8.74 4.98 -13.64
C ALA A 46 8.89 4.30 -12.26
N ILE A 47 8.01 4.66 -11.30
CA ILE A 47 8.01 4.06 -9.96
C ILE A 47 7.61 2.59 -10.01
N SER A 48 6.63 2.22 -10.84
CA SER A 48 6.25 0.83 -11.05
C SER A 48 7.44 0.02 -11.61
N GLY A 49 8.18 0.59 -12.55
CA GLY A 49 9.42 0.00 -13.08
C GLY A 49 10.53 -0.16 -12.00
N GLU A 50 10.67 0.82 -11.10
CA GLU A 50 11.60 0.71 -9.96
C GLU A 50 11.20 -0.41 -8.99
N PHE A 51 9.91 -0.57 -8.68
CA PHE A 51 9.42 -1.69 -7.85
C PHE A 51 9.69 -3.04 -8.52
N GLU A 52 9.43 -3.16 -9.81
CA GLU A 52 9.68 -4.37 -10.58
C GLU A 52 11.17 -4.70 -10.59
N ALA A 53 12.05 -3.72 -10.83
CA ALA A 53 13.48 -3.88 -10.82
C ALA A 53 14.02 -4.28 -9.44
N ALA A 54 13.53 -3.64 -8.35
CA ALA A 54 13.91 -3.98 -7.00
C ALA A 54 13.46 -5.41 -6.64
N ALA A 55 12.20 -5.77 -6.96
CA ALA A 55 11.68 -7.11 -6.72
C ALA A 55 12.44 -8.16 -7.55
N THR A 56 12.71 -7.88 -8.83
CA THR A 56 13.44 -8.80 -9.72
C THR A 56 14.87 -9.01 -9.24
N LYS A 57 15.56 -7.96 -8.80
CA LYS A 57 16.92 -8.08 -8.24
C LYS A 57 16.95 -8.96 -6.99
N LEU A 58 15.95 -8.82 -6.10
CA LEU A 58 15.86 -9.58 -4.85
C LEU A 58 15.37 -11.02 -5.08
N LEU A 59 14.60 -11.25 -6.14
CA LEU A 59 14.01 -12.54 -6.49
C LEU A 59 14.69 -13.18 -7.71
N ALA A 60 15.86 -12.65 -8.12
CA ALA A 60 16.61 -13.16 -9.30
C ALA A 60 17.06 -14.62 -9.12
N ASP A 61 17.20 -15.09 -7.88
CA ASP A 61 17.37 -16.49 -7.57
C ASP A 61 15.98 -17.14 -7.39
N ARG A 62 15.60 -18.05 -8.30
CA ARG A 62 14.34 -18.81 -8.25
C ARG A 62 14.14 -19.55 -6.90
N ASP A 63 15.23 -19.89 -6.24
CA ASP A 63 15.20 -20.51 -4.91
C ASP A 63 14.72 -19.52 -3.84
N GLU A 64 15.01 -18.23 -3.95
CA GLU A 64 14.52 -17.23 -3.00
C GLU A 64 13.01 -16.99 -3.12
N GLU A 65 12.44 -17.01 -4.31
CA GLU A 65 10.99 -16.89 -4.51
C GLU A 65 10.22 -18.03 -3.81
N GLN A 66 10.83 -19.22 -3.72
CA GLN A 66 10.23 -20.38 -3.05
C GLN A 66 10.42 -20.39 -1.53
N ARG A 67 11.42 -19.70 -0.98
CA ARG A 67 11.70 -19.65 0.46
C ARG A 67 10.72 -18.79 1.25
N GLY A 68 10.12 -17.78 0.63
CA GLY A 68 9.13 -16.93 1.29
C GLY A 68 7.85 -17.69 1.69
N PRO A 69 7.09 -17.17 2.68
CA PRO A 69 5.89 -17.83 3.18
C PRO A 69 4.84 -17.97 2.05
N ALA A 70 4.19 -19.13 1.97
CA ALA A 70 3.07 -19.33 1.05
C ALA A 70 1.91 -18.39 1.41
N SER A 71 1.20 -17.87 0.39
CA SER A 71 -0.04 -17.16 0.61
C SER A 71 -1.10 -18.13 1.16
N PHE A 72 -1.87 -17.62 2.13
CA PHE A 72 -3.00 -18.34 2.73
C PHE A 72 -4.18 -17.39 2.85
N ALA A 73 -5.35 -17.85 2.42
CA ALA A 73 -6.61 -17.14 2.62
C ALA A 73 -7.67 -18.12 3.09
N PRO A 74 -8.49 -17.79 4.10
CA PRO A 74 -9.60 -18.63 4.52
C PRO A 74 -10.72 -18.60 3.47
N PRO A 75 -11.64 -19.60 3.47
CA PRO A 75 -12.79 -19.63 2.57
C PRO A 75 -13.69 -18.39 2.66
N ALA A 76 -13.79 -17.79 3.84
CA ALA A 76 -14.48 -16.53 4.07
C ALA A 76 -13.49 -15.46 4.50
N PRO A 77 -13.65 -14.19 4.06
CA PRO A 77 -12.79 -13.09 4.49
C PRO A 77 -12.83 -12.95 6.01
N PRO A 78 -11.65 -12.79 6.67
CA PRO A 78 -11.61 -12.58 8.11
C PRO A 78 -12.36 -11.32 8.49
N ARG A 79 -13.08 -11.36 9.61
CA ARG A 79 -13.90 -10.27 10.12
C ARG A 79 -13.53 -9.92 11.55
N GLN A 80 -13.77 -8.65 11.92
CA GLN A 80 -13.72 -8.23 13.31
C GLN A 80 -14.81 -8.96 14.11
N PRO A 81 -14.57 -9.30 15.38
CA PRO A 81 -15.56 -9.96 16.22
C PRO A 81 -16.75 -9.07 16.59
N GLY A 82 -16.65 -7.75 16.41
CA GLY A 82 -17.72 -6.78 16.58
C GLY A 82 -18.08 -6.08 15.28
N ARG A 83 -19.31 -5.61 15.16
CA ARG A 83 -19.80 -4.85 13.99
C ARG A 83 -19.77 -3.33 14.18
N GLU A 84 -19.74 -2.88 15.44
CA GLU A 84 -19.75 -1.46 15.76
C GLU A 84 -18.35 -0.86 15.61
N LEU A 85 -18.22 0.11 14.72
CA LEU A 85 -16.94 0.79 14.46
C LEU A 85 -16.32 1.38 15.73
N ARG A 86 -17.15 1.92 16.62
CA ARG A 86 -16.71 2.47 17.90
C ARG A 86 -15.99 1.42 18.75
N ASP A 87 -16.58 0.23 18.88
CA ASP A 87 -16.04 -0.84 19.74
C ASP A 87 -14.73 -1.38 19.16
N ILE A 88 -14.65 -1.48 17.83
CA ILE A 88 -13.42 -1.86 17.12
C ILE A 88 -12.30 -0.87 17.45
N TYR A 89 -12.59 0.45 17.42
CA TYR A 89 -11.60 1.49 17.73
C TYR A 89 -11.19 1.53 19.20
N VAL A 90 -12.12 1.32 20.12
CA VAL A 90 -11.81 1.23 21.57
C VAL A 90 -10.82 0.08 21.78
N ARG A 91 -11.14 -1.11 21.29
CA ARG A 91 -10.27 -2.29 21.40
C ARG A 91 -8.90 -2.08 20.73
N ALA A 92 -8.85 -1.43 19.56
CA ALA A 92 -7.59 -1.15 18.88
C ALA A 92 -6.68 -0.22 19.69
N ARG A 93 -7.25 0.80 20.34
CA ARG A 93 -6.49 1.71 21.22
C ARG A 93 -5.98 1.03 22.48
N GLU A 94 -6.83 0.25 23.14
CA GLU A 94 -6.47 -0.51 24.35
C GLU A 94 -5.36 -1.51 24.11
N ARG A 95 -5.29 -2.10 22.90
CA ARG A 95 -4.29 -3.14 22.54
C ARG A 95 -3.07 -2.62 21.82
N ARG A 96 -3.03 -1.33 21.55
CA ARG A 96 -1.98 -0.72 20.74
C ARG A 96 -0.58 -0.96 21.32
N ASP A 97 -0.40 -0.66 22.59
CA ASP A 97 0.93 -0.73 23.23
C ASP A 97 1.37 -2.19 23.45
N LEU A 98 0.44 -3.07 23.79
CA LEU A 98 0.70 -4.50 23.86
C LEU A 98 1.07 -5.07 22.48
N PHE A 99 0.37 -4.64 21.42
CA PHE A 99 0.70 -5.06 20.06
C PHE A 99 2.12 -4.64 19.65
N ALA A 100 2.58 -3.46 20.09
CA ALA A 100 3.97 -3.04 19.88
C ALA A 100 4.95 -4.03 20.49
N VAL A 101 4.79 -4.34 21.77
CA VAL A 101 5.75 -5.16 22.52
C VAL A 101 5.64 -6.65 22.15
N GLU A 102 4.43 -7.20 22.13
CA GLU A 102 4.24 -8.63 21.96
C GLU A 102 4.38 -9.12 20.53
N ILE A 103 4.00 -8.27 19.55
CA ILE A 103 3.99 -8.65 18.14
C ILE A 103 5.12 -8.01 17.35
N LEU A 104 5.22 -6.66 17.37
CA LEU A 104 6.19 -5.98 16.51
C LEU A 104 7.62 -6.24 16.96
N GLU A 105 7.91 -6.18 18.27
CA GLU A 105 9.25 -6.46 18.79
C GLU A 105 9.60 -7.94 18.65
N ALA A 106 8.65 -8.86 18.90
CA ALA A 106 8.88 -10.29 18.70
C ALA A 106 9.17 -10.60 17.21
N ALA A 107 8.40 -10.02 16.30
CA ALA A 107 8.63 -10.14 14.86
C ALA A 107 9.98 -9.54 14.45
N ALA A 108 10.37 -8.40 15.01
CA ALA A 108 11.65 -7.75 14.71
C ALA A 108 12.85 -8.55 15.19
N ARG A 109 12.71 -9.37 16.24
CA ARG A 109 13.76 -10.27 16.75
C ARG A 109 13.77 -11.64 16.08
N ALA A 110 12.73 -12.01 15.35
CA ALA A 110 12.56 -13.36 14.81
C ALA A 110 13.74 -13.80 13.93
N GLY A 111 14.23 -15.02 14.18
CA GLY A 111 15.36 -15.61 13.44
C GLY A 111 16.72 -15.00 13.74
N LYS A 112 16.85 -14.12 14.74
CA LYS A 112 18.13 -13.52 15.18
C LYS A 112 18.37 -13.76 16.67
N GLN A 113 19.62 -14.02 17.02
CA GLN A 113 20.07 -14.13 18.42
C GLN A 113 20.32 -12.73 19.01
N ALA A 114 19.33 -11.85 18.94
CA ALA A 114 19.43 -10.48 19.43
C ALA A 114 18.49 -10.26 20.61
N THR A 115 18.97 -9.62 21.65
CA THR A 115 18.17 -9.19 22.80
C THR A 115 17.32 -7.97 22.46
N GLU A 116 17.79 -7.14 21.52
CA GLU A 116 17.12 -5.95 21.03
C GLU A 116 16.48 -6.19 19.65
N PRO A 117 15.45 -5.43 19.27
CA PRO A 117 14.90 -5.45 17.91
C PRO A 117 16.00 -5.17 16.89
N SER A 118 16.26 -6.12 16.01
CA SER A 118 17.34 -6.02 15.02
C SER A 118 16.83 -5.54 13.66
N ARG A 119 15.50 -5.33 13.54
CA ARG A 119 14.84 -4.83 12.34
C ARG A 119 14.08 -3.54 12.64
N GLU A 120 13.98 -2.68 11.64
CA GLU A 120 13.16 -1.47 11.74
C GLU A 120 11.70 -1.83 11.98
N ILE A 121 11.08 -1.16 12.97
CA ILE A 121 9.66 -1.26 13.31
C ILE A 121 8.99 0.05 12.91
N ARG A 122 7.86 -0.03 12.21
CA ARG A 122 7.01 1.12 11.91
C ARG A 122 5.62 0.93 12.52
N GLY A 123 5.19 1.86 13.31
CA GLY A 123 3.96 1.79 14.08
C GLY A 123 4.21 1.36 15.53
N PRO A 124 3.20 0.90 16.27
CA PRO A 124 1.82 0.58 15.82
C PRO A 124 0.98 1.83 15.50
N ASN A 125 0.18 1.71 14.46
CA ASN A 125 -0.70 2.78 14.02
C ASN A 125 -2.17 2.36 14.11
N VAL A 126 -2.99 3.23 14.70
CA VAL A 126 -4.45 3.12 14.59
C VAL A 126 -4.91 3.93 13.38
N LYS A 127 -5.62 3.28 12.45
CA LYS A 127 -6.10 3.90 11.22
C LYS A 127 -6.94 5.14 11.51
N HIS A 128 -6.71 6.22 10.77
CA HIS A 128 -7.50 7.44 10.94
C HIS A 128 -8.99 7.19 10.66
N LEU A 129 -9.87 7.73 11.52
CA LEU A 129 -11.31 7.43 11.50
C LEU A 129 -11.98 7.81 10.16
N SER A 130 -11.56 8.93 9.54
CA SER A 130 -12.11 9.34 8.24
C SER A 130 -11.80 8.30 7.16
N ARG A 131 -10.55 7.82 7.11
CA ARG A 131 -10.12 6.77 6.16
C ARG A 131 -10.78 5.43 6.42
N ALA A 132 -11.08 5.12 7.68
CA ALA A 132 -11.82 3.92 8.02
C ALA A 132 -13.27 3.99 7.52
N ARG A 133 -13.95 5.12 7.74
CA ARG A 133 -15.32 5.36 7.27
C ARG A 133 -15.41 5.32 5.75
N GLU A 134 -14.50 6.00 5.06
CA GLU A 134 -14.40 5.98 3.61
C GLU A 134 -14.29 4.53 3.09
N LYS A 135 -13.36 3.75 3.64
CA LYS A 135 -13.16 2.35 3.26
C LYS A 135 -14.37 1.47 3.55
N ILE A 136 -15.04 1.67 4.69
CA ILE A 136 -16.25 0.93 5.04
C ILE A 136 -17.37 1.18 4.01
N VAL A 137 -17.54 2.42 3.58
CA VAL A 137 -18.57 2.76 2.59
C VAL A 137 -18.22 2.25 1.21
N LEU A 138 -16.98 2.51 0.75
CA LEU A 138 -16.58 2.23 -0.63
C LEU A 138 -16.28 0.75 -0.88
N ASP A 139 -15.59 0.08 0.06
CA ASP A 139 -15.08 -1.27 -0.15
C ASP A 139 -15.92 -2.35 0.51
N TYR A 140 -16.66 -2.02 1.58
CA TYR A 140 -17.30 -3.00 2.46
C TYR A 140 -18.83 -2.83 2.58
N GLY A 141 -19.45 -1.98 1.76
CA GLY A 141 -20.91 -1.82 1.74
C GLY A 141 -21.51 -1.41 3.08
N GLY A 142 -20.78 -0.67 3.91
CA GLY A 142 -21.22 -0.23 5.25
C GLY A 142 -20.85 -1.20 6.39
N ASP A 143 -20.29 -2.37 6.11
CA ASP A 143 -19.96 -3.39 7.13
C ASP A 143 -18.59 -3.13 7.76
N ALA A 144 -18.54 -2.50 8.92
CA ALA A 144 -17.32 -2.19 9.66
C ALA A 144 -16.56 -3.45 10.13
N SER A 145 -17.23 -4.61 10.25
CA SER A 145 -16.58 -5.85 10.64
C SER A 145 -15.54 -6.34 9.64
N GLN A 146 -15.59 -5.86 8.41
CA GLN A 146 -14.62 -6.19 7.36
C GLN A 146 -13.32 -5.37 7.44
N LEU A 147 -13.25 -4.36 8.31
CA LEU A 147 -12.09 -3.49 8.47
C LEU A 147 -10.99 -4.20 9.28
N ARG A 148 -9.99 -4.76 8.60
CA ARG A 148 -8.93 -5.58 9.21
C ARG A 148 -7.66 -4.83 9.59
N ASP A 149 -7.52 -3.60 9.14
CA ASP A 149 -6.34 -2.75 9.26
C ASP A 149 -6.54 -1.55 10.21
N VAL A 150 -7.45 -1.70 11.21
CA VAL A 150 -7.68 -0.66 12.24
C VAL A 150 -6.44 -0.48 13.11
N LEU A 151 -5.87 -1.57 13.60
CA LEU A 151 -4.58 -1.60 14.27
C LEU A 151 -3.59 -2.32 13.37
N ARG A 152 -2.50 -1.65 13.03
CA ARG A 152 -1.47 -2.18 12.15
C ARG A 152 -0.08 -1.72 12.55
N GLY A 153 0.90 -2.52 12.19
CA GLY A 153 2.32 -2.18 12.27
C GLY A 153 3.09 -2.90 11.18
N SER A 154 4.37 -2.59 11.07
CA SER A 154 5.22 -3.25 10.11
C SER A 154 6.63 -3.49 10.63
N VAL A 155 7.28 -4.49 10.02
CA VAL A 155 8.68 -4.85 10.26
C VAL A 155 9.38 -4.86 8.91
N VAL A 156 10.58 -4.30 8.85
CA VAL A 156 11.40 -4.24 7.63
C VAL A 156 12.47 -5.31 7.70
N CYS A 157 12.55 -6.14 6.68
CA CYS A 157 13.51 -7.22 6.51
C CYS A 157 14.46 -6.92 5.37
N GLU A 158 15.70 -7.39 5.47
CA GLU A 158 16.69 -7.25 4.40
C GLU A 158 16.61 -8.39 3.36
N THR A 159 16.10 -9.57 3.78
CA THR A 159 16.03 -10.75 2.92
C THR A 159 14.67 -11.44 2.99
N VAL A 160 14.38 -12.29 1.99
CA VAL A 160 13.17 -13.13 1.97
C VAL A 160 13.19 -14.19 3.09
N ASP A 161 14.37 -14.71 3.42
CA ASP A 161 14.52 -15.66 4.54
C ASP A 161 14.16 -15.01 5.89
N GLU A 162 14.48 -13.74 6.06
CA GLU A 162 14.04 -12.98 7.24
C GLU A 162 12.53 -12.81 7.30
N ILE A 163 11.88 -12.60 6.14
CA ILE A 163 10.40 -12.56 6.07
C ILE A 163 9.81 -13.91 6.49
N ALA A 164 10.39 -15.02 6.03
CA ALA A 164 9.96 -16.35 6.42
C ALA A 164 10.10 -16.55 7.93
N ALA A 165 11.25 -16.19 8.51
CA ALA A 165 11.50 -16.29 9.94
C ALA A 165 10.49 -15.48 10.77
N VAL A 166 10.11 -14.27 10.32
CA VAL A 166 9.08 -13.46 10.97
C VAL A 166 7.74 -14.19 10.97
N VAL A 167 7.30 -14.70 9.84
CA VAL A 167 6.01 -15.40 9.73
C VAL A 167 5.99 -16.69 10.55
N ASP A 168 7.09 -17.44 10.58
CA ASP A 168 7.21 -18.67 11.37
C ASP A 168 7.21 -18.38 12.88
N ALA A 169 7.86 -17.30 13.32
CA ALA A 169 7.80 -16.85 14.71
C ALA A 169 6.35 -16.50 15.12
N LEU A 170 5.59 -15.85 14.25
CA LEU A 170 4.18 -15.54 14.50
C LEU A 170 3.31 -16.81 14.58
N ARG A 171 3.58 -17.84 13.77
CA ARG A 171 2.88 -19.13 13.84
C ARG A 171 3.11 -19.87 15.15
N GLY A 172 4.29 -19.71 15.72
CA GLY A 172 4.67 -20.31 17.01
C GLY A 172 4.20 -19.53 18.24
N ALA A 173 3.70 -18.32 18.09
CA ALA A 173 3.34 -17.45 19.21
C ALA A 173 2.00 -17.88 19.85
N LYS A 174 2.03 -18.06 21.19
CA LYS A 174 0.81 -18.42 21.95
C LYS A 174 -0.20 -17.27 21.95
N GLY A 175 -1.48 -17.62 21.77
CA GLY A 175 -2.57 -16.64 21.80
C GLY A 175 -2.69 -15.81 20.52
N LEU A 176 -1.96 -16.17 19.48
CA LEU A 176 -1.98 -15.53 18.18
C LEU A 176 -2.47 -16.52 17.12
N GLU A 177 -3.43 -16.11 16.32
CA GLU A 177 -3.94 -16.90 15.19
C GLU A 177 -3.71 -16.14 13.89
N ILE A 178 -2.94 -16.72 12.97
CA ILE A 178 -2.81 -16.19 11.61
C ILE A 178 -4.04 -16.62 10.81
N ILE A 179 -4.84 -15.64 10.39
CA ILE A 179 -6.08 -15.89 9.64
C ILE A 179 -5.94 -15.61 8.13
N GLN A 180 -4.91 -14.86 7.72
CA GLN A 180 -4.61 -14.65 6.31
C GLN A 180 -3.15 -14.25 6.11
N ILE A 181 -2.53 -14.77 5.05
CA ILE A 181 -1.23 -14.32 4.54
C ILE A 181 -1.41 -13.97 3.06
N LYS A 182 -1.05 -12.75 2.68
CA LYS A 182 -0.93 -12.30 1.29
C LYS A 182 0.52 -12.02 0.99
N ASN A 183 1.18 -12.95 0.32
CA ASN A 183 2.55 -12.76 -0.15
C ASN A 183 2.50 -12.19 -1.59
N ARG A 184 2.75 -10.89 -1.74
CA ARG A 184 2.76 -10.21 -3.03
C ARG A 184 4.08 -10.39 -3.80
N PHE A 185 5.09 -11.02 -3.21
CA PHE A 185 6.28 -11.44 -3.95
C PHE A 185 6.00 -12.68 -4.80
N ARG A 186 5.11 -13.58 -4.34
CA ARG A 186 4.70 -14.80 -5.05
C ARG A 186 3.40 -14.64 -5.84
N GLY A 187 2.63 -13.62 -5.54
CA GLY A 187 1.35 -13.29 -6.16
C GLY A 187 1.39 -11.97 -6.91
N ALA A 188 0.19 -11.46 -7.27
CA ALA A 188 0.07 -10.16 -7.91
C ALA A 188 0.50 -9.03 -6.96
N PRO A 189 1.30 -8.06 -7.43
CA PRO A 189 1.59 -6.84 -6.69
C PRO A 189 0.33 -5.99 -6.49
N THR A 190 0.48 -4.88 -5.76
CA THR A 190 -0.55 -3.83 -5.77
C THR A 190 -0.66 -3.18 -7.16
N PRO A 191 -1.73 -2.43 -7.46
CA PRO A 191 -1.84 -1.71 -8.73
C PRO A 191 -0.67 -0.75 -9.03
N SER A 192 0.02 -0.25 -7.99
CA SER A 192 1.23 0.57 -8.12
C SER A 192 2.53 -0.24 -8.29
N GLY A 193 2.46 -1.58 -8.39
CA GLY A 193 3.64 -2.43 -8.48
C GLY A 193 4.27 -2.79 -7.12
N TYR A 194 3.80 -2.20 -6.01
CA TYR A 194 4.34 -2.44 -4.68
C TYR A 194 4.14 -3.88 -4.18
N ARG A 195 5.16 -4.43 -3.50
CA ARG A 195 5.20 -5.81 -2.97
C ARG A 195 5.55 -5.84 -1.50
N ASP A 196 4.84 -6.65 -0.74
CA ASP A 196 5.07 -6.96 0.67
C ASP A 196 4.50 -8.34 1.03
N VAL A 197 4.68 -8.76 2.28
CA VAL A 197 3.90 -9.82 2.89
C VAL A 197 2.98 -9.20 3.92
N ASN A 198 1.68 -9.29 3.67
CA ASN A 198 0.64 -8.79 4.57
C ASN A 198 0.03 -9.96 5.34
N VAL A 199 0.06 -9.88 6.67
CA VAL A 199 -0.42 -10.91 7.58
C VAL A 199 -1.57 -10.34 8.39
N ASN A 200 -2.75 -10.96 8.32
CA ASN A 200 -3.84 -10.66 9.24
C ASN A 200 -3.86 -11.70 10.37
N LEU A 201 -3.98 -11.20 11.58
CA LEU A 201 -3.90 -11.97 12.82
C LEU A 201 -5.14 -11.70 13.69
N VAL A 202 -5.62 -12.70 14.41
CA VAL A 202 -6.46 -12.47 15.59
C VAL A 202 -5.55 -12.29 16.80
N TYR A 203 -5.63 -11.12 17.41
CA TYR A 203 -4.84 -10.72 18.57
C TYR A 203 -5.77 -10.20 19.67
N HIS A 204 -5.87 -10.92 20.79
CA HIS A 204 -6.79 -10.62 21.88
C HIS A 204 -8.22 -10.27 21.40
N GLY A 205 -8.76 -11.06 20.49
CA GLY A 205 -10.09 -10.88 19.94
C GLY A 205 -10.25 -9.61 19.06
N LEU A 206 -9.18 -9.12 18.47
CA LEU A 206 -9.18 -8.07 17.45
C LEU A 206 -8.43 -8.57 16.22
N VAL A 207 -8.98 -8.34 15.02
CA VAL A 207 -8.22 -8.57 13.79
C VAL A 207 -7.28 -7.39 13.56
N VAL A 208 -5.99 -7.69 13.47
CA VAL A 208 -4.90 -6.72 13.27
C VAL A 208 -4.11 -7.06 12.00
N GLU A 209 -3.34 -6.10 11.50
CA GLU A 209 -2.51 -6.26 10.33
C GLU A 209 -1.03 -6.07 10.68
N LEU A 210 -0.21 -7.05 10.30
CA LEU A 210 1.24 -6.91 10.26
C LEU A 210 1.69 -6.90 8.80
N GLN A 211 2.45 -5.88 8.42
CA GLN A 211 3.09 -5.78 7.10
C GLN A 211 4.57 -6.11 7.26
N VAL A 212 5.06 -7.04 6.46
CA VAL A 212 6.49 -7.39 6.43
C VAL A 212 7.04 -6.93 5.09
N HIS A 213 7.96 -5.98 5.15
CA HIS A 213 8.53 -5.31 3.98
C HIS A 213 9.94 -5.81 3.70
N LEU A 214 10.34 -5.81 2.43
CA LEU A 214 11.75 -5.81 2.05
C LEU A 214 12.27 -4.38 1.99
N ALA A 215 13.44 -4.13 2.55
CA ALA A 215 14.04 -2.80 2.67
C ALA A 215 14.19 -2.11 1.31
N ASP A 216 14.66 -2.80 0.27
CA ASP A 216 14.84 -2.23 -1.06
C ASP A 216 13.52 -1.79 -1.69
N VAL A 217 12.47 -2.62 -1.58
CA VAL A 217 11.13 -2.29 -2.08
C VAL A 217 10.52 -1.13 -1.30
N LEU A 218 10.72 -1.11 0.02
CA LEU A 218 10.20 -0.04 0.88
C LEU A 218 10.88 1.30 0.61
N ARG A 219 12.20 1.31 0.34
CA ARG A 219 12.94 2.54 -0.05
C ARG A 219 12.36 3.19 -1.32
N VAL A 220 11.89 2.38 -2.28
CA VAL A 220 11.19 2.89 -3.48
C VAL A 220 9.86 3.52 -3.08
N ALA A 221 9.06 2.85 -2.23
CA ALA A 221 7.77 3.35 -1.77
C ALA A 221 7.91 4.68 -0.98
N ASP A 222 8.91 4.78 -0.11
CA ASP A 222 9.15 5.98 0.69
C ASP A 222 9.53 7.19 -0.21
N ARG A 223 10.31 6.98 -1.27
CA ARG A 223 10.59 8.03 -2.27
C ARG A 223 9.32 8.49 -2.99
N GLN A 224 8.41 7.57 -3.29
CA GLN A 224 7.12 7.90 -3.89
C GLN A 224 6.28 8.79 -2.97
N HIS A 225 6.19 8.44 -1.68
CA HIS A 225 5.42 9.22 -0.70
C HIS A 225 5.98 10.62 -0.45
N SER A 226 7.28 10.84 -0.64
CA SER A 226 7.90 12.16 -0.49
C SER A 226 7.72 13.07 -1.72
N ALA A 227 7.28 12.52 -2.84
CA ALA A 227 7.07 13.26 -4.10
C ALA A 227 5.62 13.81 -4.24
N TYR A 228 4.72 13.45 -3.32
CA TYR A 228 3.33 13.91 -3.23
C TYR A 228 3.10 14.74 -1.96
#